data_fc7b21d7b38e37a15d300e0c534165aa
#
_entry.id   fc7b21d7b38e37a15d300e0c534165aa
#
_cell.length_a   1.000
_cell.length_b   1.000
_cell.length_c   1.000
_cell.angle_alpha   90.00
_cell.angle_beta   90.00
_cell.angle_gamma   90.00
#
_symmetry.space_group_name_H-M   'P 1'
#
loop_
_entity.id
_entity.type
_entity.pdbx_description
1 polymer ?
#
loop_
_entity_poly.entity_id
_entity_poly.type
_entity_poly.pdbx_seq_one_letter_code
_entity_poly.pdbx_strand_id
1 'polypeptide(L)'
;MAKGQKGQYFTPRHVIDCCVQMIAPGPAETVLDPACGSGGFLIHTLNYVRRNHDLDVQAYCQTQVWGTDFDHRAIRVAKALMLIAGDGHANLFRLNSLLTPTSNLTLFSTNSEDDGAPRFTIEDVARSKLRGFKGFDIVVTNPPFAGEVRESHILRAYDLARNGRRIERDVLFLERCIDLLRPGGRIAIVLPHNKLGSTHWSYVREWLVRHLRVVAVLGLGRNTFLPHTHQKASVLFGIKRERAVRRPDNEEVLFLVSERDGKDSKGQTVSRAGVTLDDPQWIRADHDLADVVTLFRDFMSTSDIAWGA
;
A
#
# COMPACT_ATOMS: atom_id res chain seq x y z
N MET A 1 -9.34 -12.69 -23.11
CA MET A 1 -9.07 -11.80 -21.97
C MET A 1 -9.37 -12.58 -20.70
N ALA A 2 -8.35 -12.90 -19.90
CA ALA A 2 -8.55 -13.62 -18.65
C ALA A 2 -9.36 -12.72 -17.70
N LYS A 3 -10.52 -13.18 -17.23
CA LYS A 3 -11.26 -12.56 -16.14
C LYS A 3 -10.33 -12.57 -14.93
N GLY A 4 -9.80 -11.39 -14.54
CA GLY A 4 -9.02 -11.26 -13.32
C GLY A 4 -9.82 -11.80 -12.14
N GLN A 5 -9.13 -12.44 -11.21
CA GLN A 5 -9.74 -12.88 -9.95
C GLN A 5 -10.41 -11.67 -9.31
N LYS A 6 -11.64 -11.85 -8.79
CA LYS A 6 -12.49 -10.76 -8.26
C LYS A 6 -11.71 -9.88 -7.29
N GLY A 7 -11.49 -8.61 -7.65
CA GLY A 7 -10.95 -7.57 -6.75
C GLY A 7 -9.48 -7.20 -6.90
N GLN A 8 -8.73 -7.78 -7.84
CA GLN A 8 -7.37 -7.31 -8.16
C GLN A 8 -7.44 -6.29 -9.30
N TYR A 9 -7.03 -5.06 -9.03
CA TYR A 9 -7.00 -3.96 -10.01
C TYR A 9 -5.61 -3.34 -10.04
N PHE A 10 -5.11 -3.09 -11.25
CA PHE A 10 -3.85 -2.36 -11.42
C PHE A 10 -4.05 -0.90 -11.01
N THR A 11 -3.21 -0.43 -10.12
CA THR A 11 -3.19 0.99 -9.73
C THR A 11 -2.64 1.82 -10.89
N PRO A 12 -3.34 2.88 -11.33
CA PRO A 12 -2.82 3.78 -12.34
C PRO A 12 -1.46 4.37 -11.94
N ARG A 13 -0.54 4.48 -12.91
CA ARG A 13 0.84 4.89 -12.64
C ARG A 13 0.95 6.28 -12.01
N HIS A 14 0.12 7.23 -12.42
CA HIS A 14 0.08 8.57 -11.84
C HIS A 14 -0.37 8.57 -10.37
N VAL A 15 -1.25 7.66 -9.96
CA VAL A 15 -1.63 7.48 -8.55
C VAL A 15 -0.47 6.90 -7.75
N ILE A 16 0.22 5.88 -8.30
CA ILE A 16 1.41 5.30 -7.66
C ILE A 16 2.49 6.37 -7.48
N ASP A 17 2.77 7.14 -8.54
CA ASP A 17 3.78 8.20 -8.51
C ASP A 17 3.46 9.25 -7.46
N CYS A 18 2.20 9.71 -7.39
CA CYS A 18 1.72 10.63 -6.35
C CYS A 18 1.96 10.06 -4.95
N CYS A 19 1.55 8.80 -4.69
CA CYS A 19 1.75 8.16 -3.39
C CYS A 19 3.23 8.10 -3.00
N VAL A 20 4.11 7.72 -3.93
CA VAL A 20 5.54 7.61 -3.68
C VAL A 20 6.18 8.99 -3.44
N GLN A 21 5.76 10.01 -4.19
CA GLN A 21 6.24 11.38 -3.97
C GLN A 21 5.78 11.96 -2.63
N MET A 22 4.57 11.63 -2.18
CA MET A 22 4.07 12.07 -0.87
C MET A 22 4.72 11.30 0.28
N ILE A 23 4.96 9.98 0.11
CA ILE A 23 5.61 9.17 1.15
C ILE A 23 7.11 9.47 1.27
N ALA A 24 7.75 9.88 0.17
CA ALA A 24 9.14 10.30 0.07
C ALA A 24 10.13 9.31 0.71
N PRO A 25 10.33 8.10 0.13
CA PRO A 25 11.20 7.09 0.71
C PRO A 25 12.67 7.55 0.75
N GLY A 26 13.29 7.43 1.91
CA GLY A 26 14.70 7.76 2.13
C GLY A 26 15.66 6.59 1.79
N PRO A 27 16.97 6.88 1.72
CA PRO A 27 17.97 5.90 1.26
C PRO A 27 18.23 4.75 2.25
N ALA A 28 17.88 4.90 3.51
CA ALA A 28 18.05 3.88 4.55
C ALA A 28 16.74 3.23 4.99
N GLU A 29 15.61 3.60 4.38
CA GLU A 29 14.29 3.14 4.80
C GLU A 29 13.85 1.89 4.05
N THR A 30 13.36 0.91 4.80
CA THR A 30 12.75 -0.30 4.25
C THR A 30 11.32 -0.01 3.76
N VAL A 31 11.02 -0.38 2.52
CA VAL A 31 9.72 -0.18 1.88
C VAL A 31 9.09 -1.53 1.57
N LEU A 32 7.88 -1.75 2.07
CA LEU A 32 7.10 -2.95 1.79
C LEU A 32 5.82 -2.62 1.02
N ASP A 33 5.54 -3.43 -0.01
CA ASP A 33 4.21 -3.59 -0.59
C ASP A 33 3.68 -5.00 -0.31
N PRO A 34 2.73 -5.18 0.65
CA PRO A 34 2.21 -6.49 1.04
C PRO A 34 1.14 -7.05 0.07
N ALA A 35 0.80 -6.34 -1.00
CA ALA A 35 -0.08 -6.77 -2.09
C ALA A 35 0.46 -6.27 -3.43
N CYS A 36 1.74 -6.59 -3.72
CA CYS A 36 2.55 -5.86 -4.70
C CYS A 36 2.11 -6.05 -6.16
N GLY A 37 1.26 -7.03 -6.43
CA GLY A 37 0.83 -7.29 -7.79
C GLY A 37 2.02 -7.44 -8.74
N SER A 38 2.07 -6.64 -9.77
CA SER A 38 3.20 -6.57 -10.72
C SER A 38 4.35 -5.67 -10.28
N GLY A 39 4.40 -5.22 -9.03
CA GLY A 39 5.50 -4.42 -8.48
C GLY A 39 5.43 -2.92 -8.79
N GLY A 40 4.25 -2.39 -9.11
CA GLY A 40 4.10 -1.00 -9.49
C GLY A 40 4.65 -0.01 -8.47
N PHE A 41 4.27 -0.11 -7.20
CA PHE A 41 4.78 0.75 -6.13
C PHE A 41 6.30 0.58 -5.93
N LEU A 42 6.80 -0.63 -6.01
CA LEU A 42 8.22 -0.92 -5.82
C LEU A 42 9.10 -0.29 -6.91
N ILE A 43 8.66 -0.37 -8.17
CA ILE A 43 9.35 0.26 -9.32
C ILE A 43 9.35 1.79 -9.18
N HIS A 44 8.23 2.40 -8.78
CA HIS A 44 8.16 3.85 -8.58
C HIS A 44 8.99 4.29 -7.38
N THR A 45 9.04 3.51 -6.30
CA THR A 45 9.95 3.71 -5.16
C THR A 45 11.40 3.73 -5.64
N LEU A 46 11.81 2.74 -6.43
CA LEU A 46 13.14 2.66 -7.00
C LEU A 46 13.47 3.88 -7.85
N ASN A 47 12.54 4.27 -8.73
CA ASN A 47 12.72 5.45 -9.59
C ASN A 47 12.78 6.75 -8.79
N TYR A 48 12.01 6.87 -7.72
CA TYR A 48 12.05 8.02 -6.82
C TYR A 48 13.41 8.13 -6.13
N VAL A 49 13.87 7.05 -5.50
CA VAL A 49 15.14 7.02 -4.78
C VAL A 49 16.31 7.30 -5.73
N ARG A 50 16.33 6.72 -6.93
CA ARG A 50 17.33 6.97 -7.97
C ARG A 50 17.43 8.44 -8.39
N ARG A 51 16.31 9.16 -8.41
CA ARG A 51 16.27 10.57 -8.83
C ARG A 51 16.64 11.54 -7.71
N ASN A 52 16.38 11.17 -6.47
CA ASN A 52 16.48 12.10 -5.34
C ASN A 52 17.66 11.82 -4.42
N HIS A 53 18.33 10.66 -4.56
CA HIS A 53 19.44 10.27 -3.73
C HIS A 53 20.59 9.71 -4.57
N ASP A 54 21.81 10.06 -4.20
CA ASP A 54 23.03 9.48 -4.79
C ASP A 54 23.39 8.21 -4.02
N LEU A 55 22.96 7.05 -4.55
CA LEU A 55 23.17 5.75 -3.91
C LEU A 55 23.28 4.62 -4.93
N ASP A 56 23.86 3.50 -4.49
CA ASP A 56 23.82 2.25 -5.23
C ASP A 56 22.40 1.68 -5.21
N VAL A 57 21.72 1.81 -6.35
CA VAL A 57 20.34 1.37 -6.56
C VAL A 57 20.19 -0.13 -6.36
N GLN A 58 21.18 -0.93 -6.77
CA GLN A 58 21.16 -2.38 -6.63
C GLN A 58 21.26 -2.79 -5.15
N ALA A 59 22.18 -2.20 -4.40
CA ALA A 59 22.29 -2.42 -2.96
C ALA A 59 21.03 -1.99 -2.22
N TYR A 60 20.42 -0.85 -2.60
CA TYR A 60 19.15 -0.40 -2.05
C TYR A 60 18.03 -1.43 -2.26
N CYS A 61 17.87 -1.94 -3.48
CA CYS A 61 16.83 -2.93 -3.76
C CYS A 61 17.01 -4.23 -2.98
N GLN A 62 18.26 -4.71 -2.85
CA GLN A 62 18.54 -5.95 -2.14
C GLN A 62 18.23 -5.88 -0.64
N THR A 63 18.28 -4.70 -0.05
CA THR A 63 18.14 -4.50 1.39
C THR A 63 16.85 -3.80 1.78
N GLN A 64 16.41 -2.79 1.03
CA GLN A 64 15.34 -1.90 1.43
C GLN A 64 13.99 -2.18 0.75
N VAL A 65 13.97 -2.79 -0.46
CA VAL A 65 12.73 -2.98 -1.22
C VAL A 65 12.16 -4.38 -1.03
N TRP A 66 10.91 -4.44 -0.54
CA TRP A 66 10.23 -5.68 -0.17
C TRP A 66 8.84 -5.74 -0.78
N GLY A 67 8.42 -6.89 -1.25
CA GLY A 67 7.07 -7.10 -1.78
C GLY A 67 6.57 -8.51 -1.56
N THR A 68 5.27 -8.62 -1.30
CA THR A 68 4.59 -9.91 -1.22
C THR A 68 3.29 -9.88 -2.01
N ASP A 69 2.93 -11.02 -2.57
CA ASP A 69 1.62 -11.26 -3.15
C ASP A 69 1.27 -12.74 -3.02
N PHE A 70 -0.01 -13.05 -2.93
CA PHE A 70 -0.49 -14.42 -2.89
C PHE A 70 -0.45 -15.07 -4.29
N ASP A 71 -0.66 -14.27 -5.36
CA ASP A 71 -0.66 -14.76 -6.73
C ASP A 71 0.78 -15.00 -7.24
N HIS A 72 1.07 -16.26 -7.54
CA HIS A 72 2.34 -16.67 -8.09
C HIS A 72 2.68 -15.98 -9.43
N ARG A 73 1.67 -15.71 -10.28
CA ARG A 73 1.87 -15.05 -11.57
C ARG A 73 2.26 -13.58 -11.36
N ALA A 74 1.59 -12.91 -10.42
CA ALA A 74 1.91 -11.53 -10.06
C ALA A 74 3.37 -11.40 -9.59
N ILE A 75 3.81 -12.25 -8.66
CA ILE A 75 5.20 -12.26 -8.18
C ILE A 75 6.22 -12.51 -9.30
N ARG A 76 5.93 -13.43 -10.24
CA ARG A 76 6.83 -13.66 -11.38
C ARG A 76 6.95 -12.43 -12.26
N VAL A 77 5.84 -11.76 -12.55
CA VAL A 77 5.83 -10.50 -13.33
C VAL A 77 6.56 -9.40 -12.58
N ALA A 78 6.31 -9.25 -11.28
CA ALA A 78 6.99 -8.28 -10.44
C ALA A 78 8.52 -8.48 -10.46
N LYS A 79 8.99 -9.72 -10.28
CA LYS A 79 10.43 -10.06 -10.37
C LYS A 79 11.02 -9.69 -11.71
N ALA A 80 10.34 -10.02 -12.82
CA ALA A 80 10.82 -9.68 -14.16
C ALA A 80 10.89 -8.17 -14.38
N LEU A 81 9.87 -7.42 -13.96
CA LEU A 81 9.84 -5.98 -14.11
C LEU A 81 10.86 -5.26 -13.22
N MET A 82 11.07 -5.74 -11.99
CA MET A 82 12.09 -5.21 -11.10
C MET A 82 13.50 -5.47 -11.67
N LEU A 83 13.76 -6.67 -12.22
CA LEU A 83 15.02 -6.98 -12.87
C LEU A 83 15.29 -6.03 -14.07
N ILE A 84 14.27 -5.77 -14.91
CA ILE A 84 14.35 -4.80 -16.02
C ILE A 84 14.61 -3.38 -15.50
N ALA A 85 14.04 -3.02 -14.33
CA ALA A 85 14.28 -1.73 -13.69
C ALA A 85 15.70 -1.61 -13.10
N GLY A 86 16.50 -2.68 -13.08
CA GLY A 86 17.90 -2.68 -12.65
C GLY A 86 18.11 -2.96 -11.16
N ASP A 87 17.18 -3.69 -10.51
CA ASP A 87 17.25 -4.00 -9.09
C ASP A 87 18.21 -5.13 -8.71
N GLY A 88 18.54 -5.99 -9.69
CA GLY A 88 19.35 -7.18 -9.49
C GLY A 88 18.67 -8.31 -8.70
N HIS A 89 18.08 -8.08 -7.51
CA HIS A 89 17.42 -9.08 -6.66
C HIS A 89 16.57 -8.46 -5.56
N ALA A 90 15.38 -7.94 -5.88
CA ALA A 90 14.44 -7.46 -4.88
C ALA A 90 13.89 -8.59 -3.99
N ASN A 91 13.54 -8.27 -2.74
CA ASN A 91 12.94 -9.21 -1.80
C ASN A 91 11.45 -9.42 -2.11
N LEU A 92 11.17 -10.21 -3.15
CA LEU A 92 9.82 -10.52 -3.63
C LEU A 92 9.43 -11.95 -3.32
N PHE A 93 8.38 -12.14 -2.52
CA PHE A 93 7.96 -13.45 -2.01
C PHE A 93 6.49 -13.74 -2.31
N ARG A 94 6.21 -15.00 -2.68
CA ARG A 94 4.83 -15.49 -2.70
C ARG A 94 4.43 -15.84 -1.27
N LEU A 95 3.64 -14.98 -0.62
CA LEU A 95 3.17 -15.18 0.74
C LEU A 95 1.72 -14.73 0.88
N ASN A 96 0.98 -15.33 1.82
CA ASN A 96 -0.28 -14.76 2.28
C ASN A 96 0.03 -13.67 3.30
N SER A 97 -0.06 -12.42 2.89
CA SER A 97 0.27 -11.25 3.71
C SER A 97 -0.64 -11.09 4.93
N LEU A 98 -1.83 -11.71 4.93
CA LEU A 98 -2.74 -11.71 6.08
C LEU A 98 -2.35 -12.72 7.17
N LEU A 99 -1.37 -13.60 6.94
CA LEU A 99 -0.82 -14.41 8.01
C LEU A 99 0.04 -13.56 8.94
N THR A 100 -0.16 -13.75 10.24
CA THR A 100 0.63 -13.11 11.29
C THR A 100 1.47 -14.17 12.02
N PRO A 101 2.57 -13.80 12.70
CA PRO A 101 3.31 -14.75 13.52
C PRO A 101 2.45 -15.48 14.56
N THR A 102 1.43 -14.81 15.08
CA THR A 102 0.47 -15.37 16.04
C THR A 102 -0.48 -16.39 15.39
N SER A 103 -0.91 -16.18 14.14
CA SER A 103 -1.77 -17.12 13.43
C SER A 103 -1.07 -18.44 13.11
N ASN A 104 0.26 -18.45 13.06
CA ASN A 104 1.06 -19.64 12.80
C ASN A 104 1.20 -20.57 14.02
N LEU A 105 0.91 -20.11 15.22
CA LEU A 105 0.99 -20.93 16.45
C LEU A 105 -0.11 -22.01 16.52
N THR A 106 -1.14 -21.93 15.69
CA THR A 106 -2.23 -22.93 15.61
C THR A 106 -1.94 -24.08 14.61
N LEU A 107 -0.70 -24.26 14.19
CA LEU A 107 -0.27 -25.17 13.09
C LEU A 107 -0.29 -26.67 13.40
N PHE A 108 -0.90 -27.12 14.49
CA PHE A 108 -1.10 -28.56 14.73
C PHE A 108 -2.46 -29.10 14.26
N SER A 109 -3.28 -28.30 13.55
CA SER A 109 -4.51 -28.80 12.95
C SER A 109 -4.25 -29.24 11.50
N THR A 110 -4.29 -30.54 11.28
CA THR A 110 -3.90 -31.28 10.08
C THR A 110 -4.94 -31.29 8.94
N ASN A 111 -5.93 -30.40 8.93
CA ASN A 111 -7.01 -30.42 7.94
C ASN A 111 -7.28 -29.02 7.34
N SER A 112 -6.47 -28.63 6.37
CA SER A 112 -6.86 -27.61 5.39
C SER A 112 -6.19 -27.91 4.05
N GLU A 113 -6.94 -27.83 2.98
CA GLU A 113 -6.47 -27.97 1.61
C GLU A 113 -5.27 -27.02 1.41
N ASP A 114 -4.10 -27.64 1.31
CA ASP A 114 -2.82 -26.95 1.20
C ASP A 114 -2.69 -26.48 -0.27
N ASP A 115 -2.90 -25.19 -0.51
CA ASP A 115 -2.66 -24.57 -1.82
C ASP A 115 -1.16 -24.43 -2.14
N GLY A 116 -0.30 -25.06 -1.36
CA GLY A 116 1.17 -25.04 -1.49
C GLY A 116 1.80 -23.68 -1.20
N ALA A 117 1.10 -22.76 -0.54
CA ALA A 117 1.68 -21.51 -0.12
C ALA A 117 2.58 -21.70 1.13
N PRO A 118 3.76 -21.05 1.17
CA PRO A 118 4.64 -21.10 2.34
C PRO A 118 3.92 -20.63 3.61
N ARG A 119 4.14 -21.32 4.72
CA ARG A 119 3.58 -20.97 6.04
C ARG A 119 4.36 -19.89 6.79
N PHE A 120 5.41 -19.34 6.19
CA PHE A 120 6.18 -18.24 6.73
C PHE A 120 5.46 -16.92 6.54
N THR A 121 5.63 -16.02 7.51
CA THR A 121 5.18 -14.62 7.39
C THR A 121 6.28 -13.77 6.80
N ILE A 122 5.94 -12.59 6.32
CA ILE A 122 6.93 -11.63 5.83
C ILE A 122 7.88 -11.17 6.95
N GLU A 123 7.38 -11.11 8.19
CA GLU A 123 8.21 -10.79 9.36
C GLU A 123 9.25 -11.86 9.64
N ASP A 124 8.91 -13.14 9.46
CA ASP A 124 9.88 -14.23 9.65
C ASP A 124 11.02 -14.10 8.64
N VAL A 125 10.68 -13.81 7.39
CA VAL A 125 11.67 -13.57 6.33
C VAL A 125 12.48 -12.31 6.62
N ALA A 126 11.85 -11.22 7.02
CA ALA A 126 12.54 -9.97 7.32
C ALA A 126 13.49 -10.12 8.52
N ARG A 127 13.07 -10.80 9.60
CA ARG A 127 13.94 -11.08 10.76
C ARG A 127 15.17 -11.92 10.41
N SER A 128 15.05 -12.82 9.43
CA SER A 128 16.17 -13.64 8.97
C SER A 128 17.22 -12.84 8.17
N LYS A 129 16.82 -11.73 7.57
CA LYS A 129 17.67 -10.91 6.68
C LYS A 129 18.08 -9.57 7.28
N LEU A 130 17.24 -8.98 8.13
CA LEU A 130 17.46 -7.65 8.71
C LEU A 130 17.73 -7.76 10.21
N ARG A 131 18.96 -7.43 10.60
CA ARG A 131 19.35 -7.45 12.02
C ARG A 131 18.54 -6.45 12.83
N GLY A 132 17.89 -6.92 13.89
CA GLY A 132 17.10 -6.07 14.79
C GLY A 132 15.78 -5.58 14.18
N PHE A 133 15.22 -6.28 13.18
CA PHE A 133 13.95 -5.94 12.56
C PHE A 133 12.82 -5.76 13.58
N LYS A 134 12.18 -4.58 13.55
CA LYS A 134 11.05 -4.20 14.42
C LYS A 134 9.78 -3.85 13.62
N GLY A 135 9.82 -3.98 12.32
CA GLY A 135 8.81 -3.58 11.34
C GLY A 135 9.45 -2.76 10.22
N PHE A 136 8.70 -2.55 9.16
CA PHE A 136 9.12 -1.77 8.00
C PHE A 136 9.00 -0.27 8.29
N ASP A 137 9.86 0.54 7.67
CA ASP A 137 9.80 2.00 7.78
C ASP A 137 8.61 2.56 7.00
N ILE A 138 8.34 1.97 5.84
CA ILE A 138 7.29 2.41 4.93
C ILE A 138 6.48 1.20 4.45
N VAL A 139 5.16 1.36 4.44
CA VAL A 139 4.23 0.47 3.73
C VAL A 139 3.48 1.28 2.67
N VAL A 140 3.59 0.85 1.41
CA VAL A 140 2.86 1.45 0.28
C VAL A 140 2.13 0.35 -0.48
N THR A 141 0.80 0.46 -0.64
CA THR A 141 0.05 -0.63 -1.24
C THR A 141 -1.33 -0.23 -1.75
N ASN A 142 -1.82 -1.00 -2.70
CA ASN A 142 -3.23 -1.04 -3.10
C ASN A 142 -3.75 -2.47 -2.88
N PRO A 143 -4.28 -2.80 -1.68
CA PRO A 143 -4.78 -4.12 -1.39
C PRO A 143 -6.05 -4.45 -2.19
N PRO A 144 -6.42 -5.74 -2.33
CA PRO A 144 -7.63 -6.13 -3.06
C PRO A 144 -8.89 -5.59 -2.36
N PHE A 145 -9.75 -4.89 -3.13
CA PHE A 145 -10.97 -4.23 -2.63
C PHE A 145 -12.14 -5.18 -2.41
N ALA A 146 -12.07 -6.39 -2.96
CA ALA A 146 -13.17 -7.33 -2.90
C ALA A 146 -12.74 -8.67 -2.29
N GLY A 147 -13.75 -9.37 -1.76
CA GLY A 147 -13.59 -10.66 -1.12
C GLY A 147 -13.66 -10.57 0.39
N GLU A 148 -14.11 -11.67 0.98
CA GLU A 148 -14.20 -11.84 2.42
C GLU A 148 -13.15 -12.86 2.88
N VAL A 149 -12.65 -12.67 4.07
CA VAL A 149 -11.85 -13.65 4.80
C VAL A 149 -12.76 -14.34 5.79
N ARG A 150 -12.73 -15.67 5.82
CA ARG A 150 -13.58 -16.53 6.65
C ARG A 150 -12.77 -17.52 7.49
N GLU A 151 -11.49 -17.62 7.21
CA GLU A 151 -10.55 -18.51 7.89
C GLU A 151 -10.39 -18.08 9.34
N SER A 152 -10.91 -18.89 10.27
CA SER A 152 -10.98 -18.54 11.69
C SER A 152 -9.61 -18.31 12.32
N HIS A 153 -8.57 -19.00 11.85
CA HIS A 153 -7.22 -18.82 12.33
C HIS A 153 -6.63 -17.45 11.94
N ILE A 154 -7.02 -16.92 10.76
CA ILE A 154 -6.66 -15.56 10.34
C ILE A 154 -7.46 -14.56 11.15
N LEU A 155 -8.79 -14.68 11.20
CA LEU A 155 -9.68 -13.71 11.84
C LEU A 155 -9.34 -13.47 13.31
N ARG A 156 -8.91 -14.51 14.05
CA ARG A 156 -8.53 -14.38 15.47
C ARG A 156 -7.32 -13.50 15.72
N ALA A 157 -6.50 -13.25 14.71
CA ALA A 157 -5.30 -12.45 14.83
C ALA A 157 -5.54 -10.94 14.66
N TYR A 158 -6.80 -10.52 14.34
CA TYR A 158 -7.13 -9.15 13.99
C TYR A 158 -8.21 -8.56 14.90
N ASP A 159 -7.96 -7.37 15.43
CA ASP A 159 -8.92 -6.61 16.24
C ASP A 159 -10.15 -6.21 15.44
N LEU A 160 -9.96 -5.79 14.18
CA LEU A 160 -11.04 -5.36 13.30
C LEU A 160 -11.95 -6.50 12.85
N ALA A 161 -11.48 -7.76 12.91
CA ALA A 161 -12.32 -8.92 12.65
C ALA A 161 -13.36 -9.11 13.76
N ARG A 162 -13.12 -8.58 14.97
CA ARG A 162 -13.97 -8.75 16.14
C ARG A 162 -14.31 -10.23 16.35
N ASN A 163 -15.52 -10.54 16.80
CA ASN A 163 -16.01 -11.91 16.90
C ASN A 163 -16.75 -12.36 15.64
N GLY A 164 -16.45 -11.71 14.49
CA GLY A 164 -17.11 -11.97 13.22
C GLY A 164 -16.71 -13.31 12.60
N ARG A 165 -17.66 -13.91 11.88
CA ARG A 165 -17.41 -15.13 11.09
C ARG A 165 -16.81 -14.81 9.71
N ARG A 166 -16.80 -13.55 9.33
CA ARG A 166 -16.29 -13.04 8.06
C ARG A 166 -16.05 -11.54 8.13
N ILE A 167 -15.07 -11.05 7.39
CA ILE A 167 -14.78 -9.63 7.23
C ILE A 167 -14.25 -9.36 5.83
N GLU A 168 -14.47 -8.14 5.34
CA GLU A 168 -13.93 -7.73 4.05
C GLU A 168 -12.40 -7.68 4.08
N ARG A 169 -11.79 -8.13 3.00
CA ARG A 169 -10.34 -8.33 2.92
C ARG A 169 -9.55 -7.03 3.07
N ASP A 170 -10.04 -5.94 2.49
CA ASP A 170 -9.42 -4.62 2.56
C ASP A 170 -9.36 -4.06 4.00
N VAL A 171 -10.33 -4.40 4.85
CA VAL A 171 -10.32 -4.03 6.26
C VAL A 171 -9.21 -4.75 7.02
N LEU A 172 -9.01 -6.06 6.75
CA LEU A 172 -7.89 -6.79 7.36
C LEU A 172 -6.54 -6.30 6.83
N PHE A 173 -6.45 -5.97 5.54
CA PHE A 173 -5.23 -5.39 4.98
C PHE A 173 -4.89 -4.04 5.61
N LEU A 174 -5.88 -3.21 5.94
CA LEU A 174 -5.63 -1.95 6.64
C LEU A 174 -4.94 -2.19 7.99
N GLU A 175 -5.50 -3.07 8.83
CA GLU A 175 -4.91 -3.42 10.11
C GLU A 175 -3.52 -4.05 9.91
N ARG A 176 -3.42 -5.03 9.01
CA ARG A 176 -2.17 -5.71 8.71
C ARG A 176 -1.04 -4.78 8.26
N CYS A 177 -1.35 -3.81 7.40
CA CYS A 177 -0.37 -2.83 6.92
C CYS A 177 0.18 -1.97 8.07
N ILE A 178 -0.68 -1.62 9.03
CA ILE A 178 -0.27 -0.87 10.22
C ILE A 178 0.59 -1.76 11.13
N ASP A 179 0.23 -3.05 11.31
CA ASP A 179 1.02 -3.98 12.12
C ASP A 179 2.42 -4.19 11.56
N LEU A 180 2.54 -4.28 10.23
CA LEU A 180 3.82 -4.46 9.54
C LEU A 180 4.78 -3.27 9.68
N LEU A 181 4.28 -2.08 9.98
CA LEU A 181 5.13 -0.91 10.22
C LEU A 181 5.83 -0.99 11.59
N ARG A 182 7.05 -0.48 11.67
CA ARG A 182 7.64 -0.12 12.96
C ARG A 182 6.91 1.08 13.58
N PRO A 183 6.99 1.31 14.89
CA PRO A 183 6.59 2.58 15.49
C PRO A 183 7.26 3.77 14.78
N GLY A 184 6.51 4.81 14.45
CA GLY A 184 6.97 5.95 13.65
C GLY A 184 7.09 5.67 12.15
N GLY A 185 6.82 4.45 11.69
CA GLY A 185 6.78 4.13 10.25
C GLY A 185 5.57 4.74 9.54
N ARG A 186 5.70 4.98 8.22
CA ARG A 186 4.71 5.69 7.39
C ARG A 186 3.95 4.74 6.48
N ILE A 187 2.71 5.09 6.20
CA ILE A 187 1.84 4.33 5.28
C ILE A 187 1.25 5.21 4.19
N ALA A 188 1.17 4.67 2.98
CA ALA A 188 0.25 5.12 1.94
C ALA A 188 -0.55 3.90 1.46
N ILE A 189 -1.84 3.88 1.77
CA ILE A 189 -2.72 2.75 1.43
C ILE A 189 -3.93 3.23 0.63
N VAL A 190 -4.17 2.58 -0.51
CA VAL A 190 -5.37 2.82 -1.31
C VAL A 190 -6.51 1.97 -0.76
N LEU A 191 -7.63 2.61 -0.45
CA LEU A 191 -8.81 1.97 0.14
C LEU A 191 -10.09 2.38 -0.62
N PRO A 192 -11.11 1.51 -0.64
CA PRO A 192 -12.43 1.93 -1.04
C PRO A 192 -12.91 3.13 -0.22
N HIS A 193 -13.42 4.16 -0.90
CA HIS A 193 -13.83 5.42 -0.26
C HIS A 193 -14.85 5.20 0.88
N ASN A 194 -15.74 4.20 0.75
CA ASN A 194 -16.75 3.90 1.76
C ASN A 194 -16.16 3.48 3.12
N LYS A 195 -14.92 2.93 3.16
CA LYS A 195 -14.25 2.57 4.43
C LYS A 195 -13.94 3.81 5.28
N LEU A 196 -13.65 4.92 4.60
CA LEU A 196 -13.35 6.19 5.27
C LEU A 196 -14.59 7.08 5.45
N GLY A 197 -15.64 6.94 4.60
CA GLY A 197 -16.77 7.84 4.56
C GLY A 197 -18.11 7.29 5.10
N SER A 198 -18.32 5.96 5.10
CA SER A 198 -19.61 5.37 5.51
C SER A 198 -19.74 5.19 7.02
N THR A 199 -20.93 5.41 7.56
CA THR A 199 -21.26 5.17 8.99
C THR A 199 -21.08 3.71 9.39
N HIS A 200 -21.36 2.77 8.48
CA HIS A 200 -21.17 1.33 8.72
C HIS A 200 -19.73 0.99 9.16
N TRP A 201 -18.74 1.73 8.67
CA TRP A 201 -17.32 1.54 8.96
C TRP A 201 -16.76 2.49 10.03
N SER A 202 -17.62 3.12 10.87
CA SER A 202 -17.17 4.01 11.95
C SER A 202 -16.16 3.33 12.88
N TYR A 203 -16.39 2.07 13.23
CA TYR A 203 -15.50 1.31 14.11
C TYR A 203 -14.09 1.10 13.52
N VAL A 204 -13.99 1.00 12.19
CA VAL A 204 -12.67 0.92 11.51
C VAL A 204 -11.93 2.24 11.67
N ARG A 205 -12.62 3.38 11.49
CA ARG A 205 -12.01 4.71 11.69
C ARG A 205 -11.64 4.96 13.15
N GLU A 206 -12.46 4.55 14.09
CA GLU A 206 -12.17 4.63 15.53
C GLU A 206 -10.91 3.83 15.89
N TRP A 207 -10.81 2.61 15.36
CA TRP A 207 -9.61 1.78 15.52
C TRP A 207 -8.40 2.44 14.86
N LEU A 208 -8.57 2.91 13.62
CA LEU A 208 -7.52 3.52 12.81
C LEU A 208 -6.86 4.71 13.54
N VAL A 209 -7.64 5.70 13.99
CA VAL A 209 -7.08 6.91 14.62
C VAL A 209 -6.42 6.63 15.97
N ARG A 210 -6.74 5.51 16.59
CA ARG A 210 -6.06 5.06 17.82
C ARG A 210 -4.66 4.51 17.56
N HIS A 211 -4.44 3.86 16.41
CA HIS A 211 -3.19 3.18 16.05
C HIS A 211 -2.33 3.97 15.08
N LEU A 212 -2.95 4.86 14.32
CA LEU A 212 -2.31 5.66 13.29
C LEU A 212 -2.55 7.15 13.53
N ARG A 213 -1.50 7.97 13.48
CA ARG A 213 -1.60 9.41 13.27
C ARG A 213 -1.95 9.61 11.80
N VAL A 214 -3.19 9.89 11.51
CA VAL A 214 -3.62 10.23 10.14
C VAL A 214 -3.05 11.59 9.77
N VAL A 215 -2.35 11.66 8.65
CA VAL A 215 -1.69 12.89 8.16
C VAL A 215 -2.48 13.49 7.01
N ALA A 216 -2.84 12.65 6.03
CA ALA A 216 -3.63 13.11 4.90
C ALA A 216 -4.59 12.03 4.37
N VAL A 217 -5.67 12.47 3.75
CA VAL A 217 -6.61 11.63 3.00
C VAL A 217 -6.81 12.25 1.62
N LEU A 218 -6.42 11.53 0.58
CA LEU A 218 -6.63 11.92 -0.82
C LEU A 218 -7.81 11.18 -1.42
N GLY A 219 -8.90 11.87 -1.71
CA GLY A 219 -10.01 11.35 -2.50
C GLY A 219 -9.64 11.32 -3.99
N LEU A 220 -9.69 10.13 -4.59
CA LEU A 220 -9.43 9.95 -6.03
C LEU A 220 -10.72 10.15 -6.85
N GLY A 221 -10.57 10.55 -8.12
CA GLY A 221 -11.67 10.69 -9.04
C GLY A 221 -12.39 9.37 -9.35
N ARG A 222 -13.63 9.47 -9.84
CA ARG A 222 -14.48 8.29 -10.08
C ARG A 222 -13.95 7.35 -11.17
N ASN A 223 -13.27 7.91 -12.16
CA ASN A 223 -12.80 7.14 -13.31
C ASN A 223 -11.41 6.55 -13.11
N THR A 224 -10.75 6.87 -11.99
CA THR A 224 -9.36 6.47 -11.71
C THR A 224 -9.12 4.98 -11.95
N PHE A 225 -10.02 4.11 -11.52
CA PHE A 225 -9.89 2.65 -11.64
C PHE A 225 -10.69 2.04 -12.80
N LEU A 226 -11.34 2.86 -13.64
CA LEU A 226 -11.98 2.38 -14.86
C LEU A 226 -10.94 1.82 -15.85
N PRO A 227 -11.29 0.85 -16.69
CA PRO A 227 -12.59 0.17 -16.81
C PRO A 227 -12.78 -0.99 -15.82
N HIS A 228 -11.84 -1.19 -14.87
CA HIS A 228 -11.83 -2.38 -14.01
C HIS A 228 -12.89 -2.34 -12.91
N THR A 229 -13.11 -1.18 -12.31
CA THR A 229 -14.16 -0.97 -11.29
C THR A 229 -14.65 0.47 -11.30
N HIS A 230 -15.94 0.65 -10.96
CA HIS A 230 -16.55 1.97 -10.70
C HIS A 230 -16.41 2.40 -9.22
N GLN A 231 -15.73 1.60 -8.40
CA GLN A 231 -15.59 1.89 -6.99
C GLN A 231 -14.66 3.08 -6.76
N LYS A 232 -15.20 4.15 -6.17
CA LYS A 232 -14.41 5.31 -5.75
C LYS A 232 -13.42 4.89 -4.68
N ALA A 233 -12.17 5.31 -4.81
CA ALA A 233 -11.11 5.03 -3.86
C ALA A 233 -10.55 6.30 -3.24
N SER A 234 -9.86 6.14 -2.13
CA SER A 234 -9.08 7.17 -1.46
C SER A 234 -7.74 6.61 -1.05
N VAL A 235 -6.73 7.46 -0.95
CA VAL A 235 -5.44 7.10 -0.38
C VAL A 235 -5.35 7.68 1.02
N LEU A 236 -5.02 6.84 1.98
CA LEU A 236 -4.78 7.21 3.37
C LEU A 236 -3.27 7.31 3.60
N PHE A 237 -2.82 8.42 4.18
CA PHE A 237 -1.45 8.64 4.61
C PHE A 237 -1.39 8.81 6.11
N GLY A 238 -0.42 8.17 6.77
CA GLY A 238 -0.31 8.26 8.22
C GLY A 238 0.99 7.71 8.77
N ILE A 239 1.20 7.91 10.07
CA ILE A 239 2.36 7.47 10.84
C ILE A 239 1.86 6.50 11.93
N LYS A 240 2.46 5.31 12.02
CA LYS A 240 2.15 4.37 13.09
C LYS A 240 2.55 4.94 14.45
N ARG A 241 1.62 4.94 15.39
CA ARG A 241 1.87 5.35 16.77
C ARG A 241 2.77 4.34 17.48
N GLU A 242 3.55 4.81 18.45
CA GLU A 242 4.32 3.90 19.31
C GLU A 242 3.42 2.96 20.10
N ARG A 243 2.28 3.47 20.54
CA ARG A 243 1.22 2.73 21.25
C ARG A 243 -0.14 3.29 20.88
N ALA A 244 -1.16 2.44 20.94
CA ALA A 244 -2.54 2.88 20.73
C ALA A 244 -2.95 3.94 21.76
N VAL A 245 -3.59 5.01 21.30
CA VAL A 245 -4.14 6.06 22.16
C VAL A 245 -5.65 5.83 22.38
N ARG A 246 -6.17 6.22 23.55
CA ARG A 246 -7.61 6.10 23.83
C ARG A 246 -8.42 7.06 22.97
N ARG A 247 -7.96 8.29 22.85
CA ARG A 247 -8.54 9.36 22.03
C ARG A 247 -7.39 10.19 21.48
N PRO A 248 -7.31 10.43 20.17
CA PRO A 248 -6.34 11.37 19.64
C PRO A 248 -6.67 12.79 20.12
N ASP A 249 -5.64 13.59 20.36
CA ASP A 249 -5.76 15.02 20.61
C ASP A 249 -6.21 15.74 19.32
N ASN A 250 -6.27 17.07 19.33
CA ASN A 250 -6.61 17.91 18.18
C ASN A 250 -5.50 17.83 17.12
N GLU A 251 -5.54 16.75 16.33
CA GLU A 251 -4.57 16.49 15.28
C GLU A 251 -5.11 17.02 13.95
N GLU A 252 -4.32 17.83 13.28
CA GLU A 252 -4.64 18.31 11.94
C GLU A 252 -4.52 17.16 10.93
N VAL A 253 -5.46 17.10 10.00
CA VAL A 253 -5.50 16.13 8.89
C VAL A 253 -5.76 16.91 7.60
N LEU A 254 -4.88 16.72 6.62
CA LEU A 254 -5.06 17.31 5.29
C LEU A 254 -6.04 16.49 4.46
N PHE A 255 -7.13 17.10 4.00
CA PHE A 255 -8.05 16.47 3.05
C PHE A 255 -7.83 17.05 1.65
N LEU A 256 -7.51 16.17 0.71
CA LEU A 256 -7.25 16.50 -0.69
C LEU A 256 -8.26 15.77 -1.59
N VAL A 257 -8.64 16.38 -2.68
CA VAL A 257 -9.52 15.76 -3.69
C VAL A 257 -8.90 15.97 -5.07
N SER A 258 -8.68 14.87 -5.77
CA SER A 258 -8.33 14.90 -7.20
C SER A 258 -9.59 14.97 -8.03
N GLU A 259 -9.73 16.00 -8.83
CA GLU A 259 -10.87 16.24 -9.73
C GLU A 259 -10.61 15.70 -11.14
N ARG A 260 -9.33 15.72 -11.58
CA ARG A 260 -8.89 15.21 -12.87
C ARG A 260 -8.14 13.90 -12.69
N ASP A 261 -8.78 12.80 -13.03
CA ASP A 261 -8.26 11.45 -12.80
C ASP A 261 -7.48 10.84 -13.98
N GLY A 262 -7.25 11.63 -15.04
CA GLY A 262 -6.50 11.19 -16.23
C GLY A 262 -7.25 10.19 -17.12
N LYS A 263 -8.55 10.01 -16.89
CA LYS A 263 -9.40 9.07 -17.63
C LYS A 263 -10.77 9.63 -17.93
N ASP A 264 -11.32 9.21 -19.07
CA ASP A 264 -12.71 9.48 -19.44
C ASP A 264 -13.69 8.52 -18.75
N SER A 265 -14.98 8.70 -19.00
CA SER A 265 -16.07 7.88 -18.46
C SER A 265 -16.04 6.41 -18.95
N LYS A 266 -15.25 6.10 -19.99
CA LYS A 266 -15.03 4.74 -20.52
C LYS A 266 -13.75 4.10 -19.96
N GLY A 267 -12.96 4.85 -19.17
CA GLY A 267 -11.68 4.41 -18.62
C GLY A 267 -10.51 4.52 -19.59
N GLN A 268 -10.66 5.25 -20.69
CA GLN A 268 -9.56 5.54 -21.60
C GLN A 268 -8.72 6.70 -21.04
N THR A 269 -7.40 6.63 -21.25
CA THR A 269 -6.51 7.68 -20.80
C THR A 269 -6.77 8.97 -21.59
N VAL A 270 -7.00 10.05 -20.89
CA VAL A 270 -7.04 11.42 -21.45
C VAL A 270 -5.63 11.99 -21.37
N SER A 271 -5.08 12.38 -22.52
CA SER A 271 -3.72 12.92 -22.58
C SER A 271 -3.70 14.41 -22.28
N ARG A 272 -2.68 14.85 -21.56
CA ARG A 272 -2.39 16.26 -21.32
C ARG A 272 -1.92 16.92 -22.63
N ALA A 273 -2.27 18.18 -22.86
CA ALA A 273 -1.74 18.96 -23.98
C ALA A 273 -0.23 19.18 -23.84
N GLY A 274 0.49 19.16 -24.96
CA GLY A 274 1.92 19.46 -25.00
C GLY A 274 2.87 18.33 -24.57
N VAL A 275 2.36 17.14 -24.27
CA VAL A 275 3.17 15.93 -24.01
C VAL A 275 3.35 15.11 -25.28
N THR A 276 4.45 14.39 -25.36
CA THR A 276 4.82 13.51 -26.49
C THR A 276 4.64 12.03 -26.15
N LEU A 277 4.76 11.16 -27.15
CA LEU A 277 4.73 9.71 -26.94
C LEU A 277 5.95 9.20 -26.15
N ASP A 278 7.04 9.96 -26.16
CA ASP A 278 8.29 9.62 -25.44
C ASP A 278 8.18 9.89 -23.94
N ASP A 279 7.21 10.73 -23.52
CA ASP A 279 6.95 10.97 -22.12
C ASP A 279 6.33 9.72 -21.46
N PRO A 280 6.69 9.39 -20.21
CA PRO A 280 6.06 8.30 -19.48
C PRO A 280 4.53 8.44 -19.41
N GLN A 281 3.82 7.33 -19.51
CA GLN A 281 2.36 7.31 -19.56
C GLN A 281 1.71 8.06 -18.39
N TRP A 282 2.27 7.99 -17.17
CA TRP A 282 1.75 8.67 -15.99
C TRP A 282 1.95 10.19 -16.03
N ILE A 283 2.93 10.70 -16.80
CA ILE A 283 3.11 12.14 -17.03
C ILE A 283 2.14 12.63 -18.12
N ARG A 284 1.87 11.79 -19.10
CA ARG A 284 1.01 12.12 -20.23
C ARG A 284 -0.47 12.22 -19.86
N ALA A 285 -0.91 11.51 -18.83
CA ALA A 285 -2.31 11.55 -18.42
C ALA A 285 -2.68 12.92 -17.86
N ASP A 286 -3.85 13.44 -18.25
CA ASP A 286 -4.36 14.71 -17.74
C ASP A 286 -4.97 14.55 -16.36
N HIS A 287 -4.13 14.70 -15.35
CA HIS A 287 -4.49 14.62 -13.94
C HIS A 287 -3.91 15.80 -13.15
N ASP A 288 -4.46 16.05 -11.95
CA ASP A 288 -4.07 17.12 -11.03
C ASP A 288 -3.20 16.63 -9.84
N LEU A 289 -2.73 15.39 -9.87
CA LEU A 289 -2.00 14.80 -8.74
C LEU A 289 -0.64 15.47 -8.47
N ALA A 290 -0.06 16.18 -9.45
CA ALA A 290 1.13 17.00 -9.22
C ALA A 290 0.84 18.17 -8.28
N ASP A 291 -0.32 18.81 -8.46
CA ASP A 291 -0.80 19.90 -7.58
C ASP A 291 -1.07 19.35 -6.17
N VAL A 292 -1.66 18.14 -6.07
CA VAL A 292 -1.86 17.43 -4.81
C VAL A 292 -0.55 17.22 -4.05
N VAL A 293 0.51 16.78 -4.73
CA VAL A 293 1.84 16.59 -4.12
C VAL A 293 2.40 17.93 -3.61
N THR A 294 2.23 19.01 -4.36
CA THR A 294 2.67 20.35 -3.96
C THR A 294 1.94 20.81 -2.70
N LEU A 295 0.61 20.74 -2.68
CA LEU A 295 -0.20 21.09 -1.50
C LEU A 295 0.16 20.26 -0.26
N PHE A 296 0.45 18.96 -0.45
CA PHE A 296 0.90 18.12 0.64
C PHE A 296 2.26 18.56 1.19
N ARG A 297 3.22 18.89 0.32
CA ARG A 297 4.54 19.37 0.75
C ARG A 297 4.45 20.72 1.49
N ASP A 298 3.60 21.63 1.02
CA ASP A 298 3.35 22.91 1.67
C ASP A 298 2.76 22.69 3.07
N PHE A 299 1.77 21.80 3.21
CA PHE A 299 1.21 21.42 4.51
C PHE A 299 2.27 20.84 5.44
N MET A 300 3.10 19.92 4.93
CA MET A 300 4.17 19.30 5.73
C MET A 300 5.23 20.29 6.17
N SER A 301 5.55 21.31 5.35
CA SER A 301 6.55 22.34 5.68
C SER A 301 6.09 23.28 6.80
N THR A 302 4.79 23.39 7.02
CA THR A 302 4.18 24.26 8.04
C THR A 302 3.68 23.50 9.27
N SER A 303 3.66 22.18 9.22
CA SER A 303 3.20 21.31 10.30
C SER A 303 4.36 20.81 11.17
N ASP A 304 4.07 20.52 12.44
CA ASP A 304 5.02 19.87 13.38
C ASP A 304 5.08 18.34 13.20
N ILE A 305 4.65 17.82 12.05
CA ILE A 305 4.57 16.38 11.80
C ILE A 305 5.93 15.89 11.30
N ALA A 306 6.57 14.98 12.02
CA ALA A 306 7.77 14.28 11.56
C ALA A 306 7.41 13.26 10.46
N TRP A 307 7.50 13.66 9.19
CA TRP A 307 7.12 12.87 8.02
C TRP A 307 8.32 12.28 7.26
N GLY A 308 9.32 11.84 7.90
CA GLY A 308 10.53 11.30 7.30
C GLY A 308 11.74 12.20 7.56
N ALA A 309 12.91 11.62 7.50
CA ALA A 309 14.17 12.32 7.64
C ALA A 309 14.68 12.80 6.29
#